data_ffc7e73ed28d546718a464fe7dc27608
#
_entry.id   ffc7e73ed28d546718a464fe7dc27608
#
_cell.length_a   1.000
_cell.length_b   1.000
_cell.length_c   1.000
_cell.angle_alpha   90.00
_cell.angle_beta   90.00
_cell.angle_gamma   90.00
#
_symmetry.space_group_name_H-M   'P 1'
#
loop_
_entity.id
_entity.type
_entity.pdbx_description
1 polymer ?
#
loop_
_entity_poly.entity_id
_entity_poly.type
_entity_poly.pdbx_seq_one_letter_code
_entity_poly.pdbx_strand_id
1 'polypeptide(L)'
;MRKVKEWAYENLKGDSIIWLIILLLSIFSVLVVYSATGSLAYKYVGGNTEYYLLKHSALVFLSLFSMWVVHKIDYRYYTKISKLLLWVSVFLLVITWFFGANINEATRWLTIPIVNQAFQPSDLAKIALIVTLASMLSKRQQNIQDFQRAII
;
A
#
# COMPACT_ATOMS: atom_id res chain seq x y z
N MET A 1 -3.62 14.74 27.83
CA MET A 1 -2.91 15.14 26.59
C MET A 1 -1.40 14.80 26.65
N ARG A 2 -0.69 15.06 27.78
CA ARG A 2 0.75 14.80 27.92
C ARG A 2 1.13 13.32 27.73
N LYS A 3 0.42 12.39 28.34
CA LYS A 3 0.66 10.93 28.22
C LYS A 3 0.47 10.38 26.79
N VAL A 4 -0.50 10.92 26.03
CA VAL A 4 -0.72 10.51 24.62
C VAL A 4 0.44 10.99 23.75
N LYS A 5 0.96 12.18 24.04
CA LYS A 5 2.10 12.77 23.32
C LYS A 5 3.39 12.00 23.60
N GLU A 6 3.64 11.63 24.86
CA GLU A 6 4.76 10.82 25.28
C GLU A 6 4.71 9.41 24.64
N TRP A 7 3.53 8.76 24.69
CA TRP A 7 3.33 7.46 24.05
C TRP A 7 3.53 7.51 22.53
N ALA A 8 3.05 8.59 21.89
CA ALA A 8 3.23 8.78 20.45
C ALA A 8 4.72 8.97 20.09
N TYR A 9 5.47 9.71 20.87
CA TYR A 9 6.92 9.89 20.65
C TYR A 9 7.71 8.60 20.83
N GLU A 10 7.31 7.73 21.75
CA GLU A 10 7.98 6.47 22.00
C GLU A 10 7.66 5.39 20.97
N ASN A 11 6.41 5.37 20.46
CA ASN A 11 5.91 4.29 19.61
C ASN A 11 5.82 4.63 18.12
N LEU A 12 5.76 5.91 17.76
CA LEU A 12 5.70 6.39 16.38
C LEU A 12 7.04 7.00 15.99
N LYS A 13 7.94 6.16 15.46
CA LYS A 13 9.18 6.64 14.84
C LYS A 13 8.83 7.37 13.56
N GLY A 14 9.39 8.56 13.32
CA GLY A 14 9.16 9.35 12.12
C GLY A 14 8.45 10.67 12.38
N ASP A 15 8.03 11.34 11.31
CA ASP A 15 7.40 12.65 11.40
C ASP A 15 5.93 12.53 11.84
N SER A 16 5.60 13.16 12.95
CA SER A 16 4.23 13.19 13.50
C SER A 16 3.22 13.85 12.56
N ILE A 17 3.68 14.74 11.67
CA ILE A 17 2.83 15.41 10.67
C ILE A 17 2.32 14.40 9.65
N ILE A 18 3.18 13.46 9.22
CA ILE A 18 2.80 12.40 8.28
C ILE A 18 1.72 11.51 8.90
N TRP A 19 1.87 11.12 10.17
CA TRP A 19 0.88 10.33 10.88
C TRP A 19 -0.47 11.03 10.99
N LEU A 20 -0.45 12.34 11.27
CA LEU A 20 -1.67 13.15 11.35
C LEU A 20 -2.37 13.25 10.00
N ILE A 21 -1.62 13.48 8.91
CA ILE A 21 -2.17 13.54 7.55
C ILE A 21 -2.81 12.21 7.17
N ILE A 22 -2.15 11.08 7.43
CA ILE A 22 -2.67 9.74 7.12
C ILE A 22 -3.97 9.49 7.89
N LEU A 23 -4.04 9.85 9.17
CA LEU A 23 -5.23 9.70 9.97
C LEU A 23 -6.38 10.54 9.45
N LEU A 24 -6.14 11.81 9.12
CA LEU A 24 -7.14 12.69 8.50
C LEU A 24 -7.65 12.12 7.17
N LEU A 25 -6.74 11.71 6.27
CA LEU A 25 -7.11 11.12 4.98
C LEU A 25 -7.90 9.83 5.15
N SER A 26 -7.58 9.01 6.16
CA SER A 26 -8.33 7.78 6.47
C SER A 26 -9.76 8.07 6.90
N ILE A 27 -9.96 9.08 7.75
CA ILE A 27 -11.30 9.53 8.16
C ILE A 27 -12.09 10.05 6.95
N PHE A 28 -11.48 10.91 6.14
CA PHE A 28 -12.12 11.41 4.91
C PHE A 28 -12.46 10.28 3.94
N SER A 29 -11.58 9.27 3.79
CA SER A 29 -11.84 8.10 2.94
C SER A 29 -13.11 7.36 3.37
N VAL A 30 -13.30 7.13 4.67
CA VAL A 30 -14.50 6.44 5.19
C VAL A 30 -15.75 7.26 4.90
N LEU A 31 -15.71 8.58 5.11
CA LEU A 31 -16.84 9.48 4.86
C LEU A 31 -17.21 9.54 3.37
N VAL A 32 -16.22 9.67 2.50
CA VAL A 32 -16.43 9.70 1.05
C VAL A 32 -17.01 8.40 0.54
N VAL A 33 -16.49 7.26 0.97
CA VAL A 33 -17.00 5.94 0.56
C VAL A 33 -18.43 5.75 1.06
N TYR A 34 -18.74 6.14 2.29
CA TYR A 34 -20.12 6.10 2.78
C TYR A 34 -21.09 6.92 1.92
N SER A 35 -20.70 8.13 1.56
CA SER A 35 -21.51 9.00 0.69
C SER A 35 -21.66 8.45 -0.73
N ALA A 36 -20.59 7.88 -1.29
CA ALA A 36 -20.56 7.40 -2.68
C ALA A 36 -21.25 6.04 -2.88
N THR A 37 -21.36 5.22 -1.84
CA THR A 37 -21.87 3.84 -1.96
C THR A 37 -23.38 3.71 -1.90
N GLY A 38 -24.12 4.79 -1.71
CA GLY A 38 -25.59 4.76 -1.65
C GLY A 38 -26.23 4.09 -2.88
N SER A 39 -25.86 4.48 -4.09
CA SER A 39 -26.38 3.91 -5.34
C SER A 39 -25.99 2.44 -5.53
N LEU A 40 -24.78 2.06 -5.14
CA LEU A 40 -24.29 0.68 -5.19
C LEU A 40 -25.00 -0.21 -4.19
N ALA A 41 -25.30 0.29 -2.99
CA ALA A 41 -26.03 -0.43 -1.96
C ALA A 41 -27.44 -0.80 -2.43
N TYR A 42 -28.14 0.12 -3.08
CA TYR A 42 -29.46 -0.15 -3.67
C TYR A 42 -29.39 -1.21 -4.77
N LYS A 43 -28.35 -1.19 -5.60
CA LYS A 43 -28.23 -2.10 -6.74
C LYS A 43 -27.85 -3.54 -6.37
N TYR A 44 -27.02 -3.72 -5.34
CA TYR A 44 -26.39 -5.03 -5.05
C TYR A 44 -26.73 -5.63 -3.66
N VAL A 45 -27.14 -4.82 -2.71
CA VAL A 45 -27.31 -5.26 -1.30
C VAL A 45 -28.65 -4.79 -0.70
N GLY A 46 -29.66 -4.54 -1.54
CA GLY A 46 -31.01 -4.16 -1.08
C GLY A 46 -31.07 -2.85 -0.28
N GLY A 47 -30.15 -1.91 -0.54
CA GLY A 47 -30.10 -0.60 0.11
C GLY A 47 -29.25 -0.54 1.38
N ASN A 48 -28.58 -1.63 1.77
CA ASN A 48 -27.75 -1.66 2.99
C ASN A 48 -26.39 -0.98 2.79
N THR A 49 -26.33 0.32 3.00
CA THR A 49 -25.10 1.12 2.91
C THR A 49 -24.13 0.80 4.05
N GLU A 50 -24.65 0.34 5.20
CA GLU A 50 -23.83 0.02 6.37
C GLU A 50 -22.88 -1.15 6.11
N TYR A 51 -23.26 -2.10 5.28
CA TYR A 51 -22.38 -3.20 4.86
C TYR A 51 -21.10 -2.70 4.19
N TYR A 52 -21.21 -1.75 3.26
CA TYR A 52 -20.04 -1.16 2.59
C TYR A 52 -19.21 -0.32 3.54
N LEU A 53 -19.86 0.41 4.45
CA LEU A 53 -19.17 1.20 5.48
C LEU A 53 -18.33 0.30 6.39
N LEU A 54 -18.91 -0.77 6.91
CA LEU A 54 -18.19 -1.72 7.77
C LEU A 54 -17.03 -2.40 7.04
N LYS A 55 -17.27 -2.87 5.83
CA LYS A 55 -16.22 -3.50 5.01
C LYS A 55 -15.06 -2.54 4.74
N HIS A 56 -15.36 -1.30 4.34
CA HIS A 56 -14.33 -0.31 4.07
C HIS A 56 -13.59 0.11 5.33
N SER A 57 -14.29 0.36 6.42
CA SER A 57 -13.69 0.71 7.71
C SER A 57 -12.76 -0.39 8.24
N ALA A 58 -13.15 -1.66 8.09
CA ALA A 58 -12.30 -2.80 8.45
C ALA A 58 -11.02 -2.84 7.62
N LEU A 59 -11.11 -2.57 6.30
CA LEU A 59 -9.94 -2.51 5.42
C LEU A 59 -9.03 -1.32 5.77
N VAL A 60 -9.59 -0.16 6.08
CA VAL A 60 -8.82 1.02 6.52
C VAL A 60 -8.11 0.71 7.84
N PHE A 61 -8.79 0.10 8.79
CA PHE A 61 -8.18 -0.31 10.06
C PHE A 61 -7.05 -1.32 9.84
N LEU A 62 -7.26 -2.33 9.01
CA LEU A 62 -6.25 -3.33 8.67
C LEU A 62 -5.03 -2.69 7.99
N SER A 63 -5.25 -1.72 7.10
CA SER A 63 -4.16 -1.01 6.41
C SER A 63 -3.35 -0.13 7.37
N LEU A 64 -3.99 0.59 8.28
CA LEU A 64 -3.32 1.38 9.32
C LEU A 64 -2.52 0.48 10.27
N PHE A 65 -3.09 -0.66 10.66
CA PHE A 65 -2.40 -1.65 11.47
C PHE A 65 -1.18 -2.23 10.75
N SER A 66 -1.34 -2.61 9.49
CA SER A 66 -0.22 -3.08 8.65
C SER A 66 0.88 -2.04 8.51
N MET A 67 0.50 -0.77 8.28
CA MET A 67 1.44 0.34 8.23
C MET A 67 2.22 0.49 9.54
N TRP A 68 1.54 0.39 10.69
CA TRP A 68 2.17 0.46 12.00
C TRP A 68 3.14 -0.70 12.26
N VAL A 69 2.80 -1.92 11.83
CA VAL A 69 3.70 -3.08 11.92
C VAL A 69 4.93 -2.90 11.03
N VAL A 70 4.71 -2.54 9.77
CA VAL A 70 5.77 -2.35 8.77
C VAL A 70 6.73 -1.23 9.18
N HIS A 71 6.21 -0.16 9.78
CA HIS A 71 7.00 0.95 10.30
C HIS A 71 8.00 0.55 11.41
N LYS A 72 7.72 -0.49 12.19
CA LYS A 72 8.62 -1.00 13.23
C LYS A 72 9.79 -1.81 12.68
N ILE A 73 9.69 -2.30 11.45
CA ILE A 73 10.72 -3.13 10.81
C ILE A 73 11.88 -2.24 10.38
N ASP A 74 13.10 -2.66 10.69
CA ASP A 74 14.32 -1.93 10.30
C ASP A 74 14.46 -1.94 8.76
N TYR A 75 14.77 -0.77 8.17
CA TYR A 75 14.97 -0.58 6.72
C TYR A 75 16.04 -1.50 6.12
N ARG A 76 16.98 -2.02 6.92
CA ARG A 76 18.01 -2.98 6.49
C ARG A 76 17.41 -4.27 5.95
N TYR A 77 16.28 -4.72 6.49
CA TYR A 77 15.58 -5.89 5.98
C TYR A 77 14.99 -5.64 4.58
N TYR A 78 14.43 -4.45 4.36
CA TYR A 78 13.91 -4.07 3.04
C TYR A 78 15.01 -4.06 1.98
N THR A 79 16.21 -3.60 2.32
CA THR A 79 17.36 -3.61 1.43
C THR A 79 17.79 -5.04 1.02
N LYS A 80 17.71 -5.99 1.95
CA LYS A 80 18.03 -7.41 1.67
C LYS A 80 16.99 -8.08 0.75
N ILE A 81 15.71 -7.76 0.97
CA ILE A 81 14.59 -8.39 0.27
C ILE A 81 14.28 -7.66 -1.06
N SER A 82 14.79 -6.45 -1.27
CA SER A 82 14.44 -5.60 -2.42
C SER A 82 14.58 -6.31 -3.78
N LYS A 83 15.69 -7.01 -4.01
CA LYS A 83 15.91 -7.75 -5.26
C LYS A 83 14.92 -8.89 -5.45
N LEU A 84 14.63 -9.64 -4.39
CA LEU A 84 13.66 -10.74 -4.42
C LEU A 84 12.25 -10.18 -4.70
N LEU A 85 11.88 -9.09 -4.03
CA LEU A 85 10.59 -8.42 -4.22
C LEU A 85 10.42 -7.95 -5.67
N LEU A 86 11.48 -7.42 -6.28
CA LEU A 86 11.47 -7.01 -7.68
C LEU A 86 11.23 -8.20 -8.61
N TRP A 87 11.94 -9.32 -8.43
CA TRP A 87 11.75 -10.51 -9.27
C TRP A 87 10.35 -11.10 -9.11
N VAL A 88 9.84 -11.17 -7.88
CA VAL A 88 8.48 -11.63 -7.59
C VAL A 88 7.45 -10.72 -8.27
N SER A 89 7.66 -9.39 -8.23
CA SER A 89 6.73 -8.45 -8.87
C SER A 89 6.73 -8.58 -10.40
N VAL A 90 7.89 -8.77 -11.03
CA VAL A 90 7.98 -9.02 -12.48
C VAL A 90 7.25 -10.31 -12.84
N PHE A 91 7.46 -11.38 -12.08
CA PHE A 91 6.78 -12.66 -12.29
C PHE A 91 5.26 -12.54 -12.17
N LEU A 92 4.77 -11.81 -11.16
CA LEU A 92 3.35 -11.54 -10.99
C LEU A 92 2.76 -10.69 -12.12
N LEU A 93 3.51 -9.74 -12.66
CA LEU A 93 3.07 -8.94 -13.82
C LEU A 93 2.93 -9.82 -15.07
N VAL A 94 3.87 -10.75 -15.30
CA VAL A 94 3.79 -11.70 -16.40
C VAL A 94 2.56 -12.62 -16.24
N ILE A 95 2.32 -13.15 -15.04
CA ILE A 95 1.12 -13.95 -14.75
C ILE A 95 -0.16 -13.13 -15.01
N THR A 96 -0.17 -11.88 -14.60
CA THR A 96 -1.34 -11.01 -14.80
C THR A 96 -1.64 -10.78 -16.27
N TRP A 97 -0.63 -10.75 -17.12
CA TRP A 97 -0.84 -10.65 -18.57
C TRP A 97 -1.61 -11.85 -19.13
N PHE A 98 -1.29 -13.06 -18.67
CA PHE A 98 -1.92 -14.28 -19.18
C PHE A 98 -3.25 -14.62 -18.47
N PHE A 99 -3.36 -14.34 -17.18
CA PHE A 99 -4.47 -14.78 -16.32
C PHE A 99 -5.24 -13.63 -15.66
N GLY A 100 -4.95 -12.39 -16.04
CA GLY A 100 -5.60 -11.23 -15.44
C GLY A 100 -7.10 -11.20 -15.70
N ALA A 101 -7.88 -10.87 -14.68
CA ALA A 101 -9.31 -10.64 -14.80
C ALA A 101 -9.59 -9.31 -15.50
N ASN A 102 -10.50 -9.33 -16.47
CA ASN A 102 -11.01 -8.12 -17.11
C ASN A 102 -11.96 -7.40 -16.17
N ILE A 103 -11.44 -6.39 -15.48
CA ILE A 103 -12.26 -5.48 -14.67
C ILE A 103 -12.17 -4.09 -15.30
N ASN A 104 -13.28 -3.52 -15.69
CA ASN A 104 -13.36 -2.23 -16.38
C ASN A 104 -12.47 -2.15 -17.64
N GLU A 105 -12.59 -3.14 -18.53
CA GLU A 105 -11.85 -3.23 -19.80
C GLU A 105 -10.31 -3.29 -19.67
N ALA A 106 -9.80 -3.60 -18.48
CA ALA A 106 -8.37 -3.73 -18.23
C ALA A 106 -8.03 -5.03 -17.52
N THR A 107 -7.12 -5.82 -18.12
CA THR A 107 -6.57 -7.07 -17.57
C THR A 107 -5.42 -6.79 -16.60
N ARG A 108 -5.68 -6.02 -15.53
CA ARG A 108 -4.63 -5.61 -14.58
C ARG A 108 -4.79 -6.20 -13.19
N TRP A 109 -5.87 -6.96 -12.99
CA TRP A 109 -6.27 -7.44 -11.69
C TRP A 109 -6.16 -8.95 -11.60
N LEU A 110 -5.59 -9.44 -10.51
CA LEU A 110 -5.68 -10.84 -10.12
C LEU A 110 -6.76 -10.98 -9.05
N THR A 111 -7.77 -11.79 -9.30
CA THR A 111 -8.79 -12.09 -8.32
C THR A 111 -8.36 -13.27 -7.47
N ILE A 112 -8.35 -13.09 -6.15
CA ILE A 112 -8.07 -14.16 -5.20
C ILE A 112 -9.41 -14.80 -4.85
N PRO A 113 -9.70 -16.04 -5.33
CA PRO A 113 -11.03 -16.63 -5.22
C PRO A 113 -11.45 -16.89 -3.75
N ILE A 114 -10.50 -17.06 -2.82
CA ILE A 114 -10.77 -17.34 -1.41
C ILE A 114 -11.35 -16.12 -0.68
N VAL A 115 -10.91 -14.92 -1.01
CA VAL A 115 -11.27 -13.67 -0.28
C VAL A 115 -12.18 -12.78 -1.11
N ASN A 116 -12.44 -13.13 -2.38
CA ASN A 116 -13.18 -12.29 -3.35
C ASN A 116 -12.63 -10.86 -3.45
N GLN A 117 -11.31 -10.71 -3.31
CA GLN A 117 -10.61 -9.43 -3.43
C GLN A 117 -9.78 -9.42 -4.71
N ALA A 118 -9.86 -8.31 -5.43
CA ALA A 118 -9.01 -8.07 -6.58
C ALA A 118 -7.70 -7.42 -6.10
N PHE A 119 -6.58 -8.02 -6.46
CA PHE A 119 -5.24 -7.53 -6.18
C PHE A 119 -4.60 -7.03 -7.47
N GLN A 120 -3.99 -5.85 -7.43
CA GLN A 120 -3.30 -5.27 -8.58
C GLN A 120 -1.78 -5.46 -8.43
N PRO A 121 -1.17 -6.39 -9.18
CA PRO A 121 0.27 -6.67 -9.08
C PRO A 121 1.17 -5.48 -9.40
N SER A 122 0.70 -4.53 -10.20
CA SER A 122 1.45 -3.30 -10.51
C SER A 122 1.72 -2.42 -9.29
N ASP A 123 0.88 -2.47 -8.25
CA ASP A 123 1.11 -1.69 -7.04
C ASP A 123 2.26 -2.29 -6.22
N LEU A 124 2.34 -3.62 -6.15
CA LEU A 124 3.51 -4.30 -5.58
C LEU A 124 4.77 -3.97 -6.38
N ALA A 125 4.69 -3.96 -7.71
CA ALA A 125 5.82 -3.66 -8.58
C ALA A 125 6.36 -2.24 -8.38
N LYS A 126 5.47 -1.24 -8.19
CA LYS A 126 5.86 0.13 -7.86
C LYS A 126 6.66 0.19 -6.56
N ILE A 127 6.16 -0.45 -5.51
CA ILE A 127 6.85 -0.49 -4.21
C ILE A 127 8.19 -1.20 -4.34
N ALA A 128 8.23 -2.36 -5.01
CA ALA A 128 9.44 -3.13 -5.24
C ALA A 128 10.51 -2.32 -5.99
N LEU A 129 10.10 -1.59 -7.01
CA LEU A 129 10.99 -0.72 -7.80
C LEU A 129 11.56 0.41 -6.94
N ILE A 130 10.71 1.13 -6.19
CA ILE A 130 11.12 2.24 -5.32
C ILE A 130 12.13 1.75 -4.28
N VAL A 131 11.83 0.63 -3.60
CA VAL A 131 12.72 0.07 -2.57
C VAL A 131 14.05 -0.39 -3.17
N THR A 132 14.03 -0.99 -4.36
CA THR A 132 15.25 -1.45 -5.05
C THR A 132 16.10 -0.27 -5.49
N LEU A 133 15.50 0.77 -6.09
CA LEU A 133 16.21 1.99 -6.49
C LEU A 133 16.82 2.70 -5.28
N ALA A 134 16.05 2.87 -4.20
CA ALA A 134 16.55 3.46 -2.97
C ALA A 134 17.75 2.68 -2.40
N SER A 135 17.67 1.34 -2.41
CA SER A 135 18.76 0.47 -1.97
C SER A 135 20.02 0.60 -2.85
N MET A 136 19.84 0.69 -4.18
CA MET A 136 20.95 0.87 -5.13
C MET A 136 21.62 2.23 -4.99
N LEU A 137 20.81 3.31 -4.89
CA LEU A 137 21.32 4.67 -4.72
C LEU A 137 22.06 4.82 -3.40
N SER A 138 21.52 4.29 -2.31
CA SER A 138 22.17 4.31 -1.00
C SER A 138 23.55 3.65 -1.01
N LYS A 139 23.71 2.54 -1.73
CA LYS A 139 25.01 1.85 -1.85
C LYS A 139 26.03 2.60 -2.70
N ARG A 140 25.58 3.45 -3.62
CA ARG A 140 26.44 4.20 -4.56
C ARG A 140 26.59 5.68 -4.16
N GLN A 141 26.16 6.06 -2.97
CA GLN A 141 26.11 7.44 -2.52
C GLN A 141 27.47 8.19 -2.60
N GLN A 142 28.58 7.49 -2.44
CA GLN A 142 29.91 8.06 -2.55
C GLN A 142 30.34 8.36 -4.00
N ASN A 143 29.72 7.75 -5.02
CA ASN A 143 30.07 7.87 -6.42
C ASN A 143 28.99 8.57 -7.27
N ILE A 144 27.98 9.16 -6.64
CA ILE A 144 26.84 9.81 -7.34
C ILE A 144 27.29 11.05 -8.14
N GLN A 145 28.41 11.67 -7.79
CA GLN A 145 28.94 12.83 -8.54
C GLN A 145 29.36 12.46 -9.98
N ASP A 146 29.71 11.21 -10.24
CA ASP A 146 30.00 10.70 -11.60
C ASP A 146 28.76 10.00 -12.15
N PHE A 147 27.89 10.76 -12.84
CA PHE A 147 26.62 10.27 -13.41
C PHE A 147 26.81 9.04 -14.30
N GLN A 148 27.91 8.95 -15.06
CA GLN A 148 28.22 7.78 -15.87
C GLN A 148 28.51 6.52 -15.06
N ARG A 149 29.10 6.61 -13.87
CA ARG A 149 29.39 5.48 -12.99
C ARG A 149 28.20 5.08 -12.10
N ALA A 150 27.20 5.92 -12.00
CA ALA A 150 25.99 5.62 -11.20
C ALA A 150 25.02 4.70 -11.96
N ILE A 151 25.08 4.64 -13.29
CA ILE A 151 24.14 3.89 -14.15
C ILE A 151 24.70 2.52 -14.56
N ILE A 152 26.00 2.35 -14.60
CA ILE A 152 26.68 1.08 -14.90
C ILE A 152 26.98 0.34 -13.57
#